data_ad7c75b5f295372e0be661b0cd08a648
#
_entry.id   ad7c75b5f295372e0be661b0cd08a648
#
_cell.length_a   1.000
_cell.length_b   1.000
_cell.length_c   1.000
_cell.angle_alpha   90.00
_cell.angle_beta   90.00
_cell.angle_gamma   90.00
#
_symmetry.space_group_name_H-M   'P 1'
#
loop_
_entity.id
_entity.type
_entity.pdbx_description
1 polymer ?
#
loop_
_entity_poly.entity_id
_entity_poly.type
_entity_poly.pdbx_seq_one_letter_code
_entity_poly.pdbx_strand_id
1 'polypeptide(L)'
;GIIANSGINQRLYEIFSHFGVDYFAYEDIMRCEKGDSNMLIQFIFKNYKSFKDEAILDLSAAKMTEFSDRVVSIGGEKILPVAAIYGANASGKSNVYSAFEYMSDYVANSFKYGDEEASFKDVRPAPFLFSDDTENAETSFEVYFTLPDDKSERVYNYGFCIGNEGVTEEWLNSKAKSARKFMSIFFRETATNTLDLSGLPKTGRGNIEIALEKQVLVISLGAKLKVAKCKQIRDWFLGNEFSDFGNPVTSFF
;
A
#
# COMPACT_ATOMS: atom_id res chain seq x y z
N GLY A 1 5.37 15.96 -3.71
CA GLY A 1 5.83 14.63 -3.30
C GLY A 1 6.21 13.79 -4.50
N ILE A 2 7.16 12.92 -4.34
CA ILE A 2 7.58 11.95 -5.35
C ILE A 2 7.35 10.57 -4.76
N ILE A 3 6.67 9.70 -5.50
CA ILE A 3 6.51 8.30 -5.17
C ILE A 3 7.24 7.52 -6.25
N ALA A 4 8.21 6.72 -5.85
CA ALA A 4 8.99 5.88 -6.75
C ALA A 4 8.87 4.42 -6.32
N ASN A 5 8.74 3.53 -7.29
CA ASN A 5 8.83 2.10 -7.05
C ASN A 5 10.29 1.72 -6.75
N SER A 6 10.50 0.84 -5.79
CA SER A 6 11.81 0.27 -5.50
C SER A 6 12.34 -0.41 -6.76
N GLY A 7 13.54 -0.10 -7.20
CA GLY A 7 14.14 -0.69 -8.41
C GLY A 7 14.66 0.28 -9.44
N ILE A 8 14.57 1.59 -9.20
CA ILE A 8 14.94 2.57 -10.22
C ILE A 8 16.33 3.11 -10.01
N ASN A 9 17.14 2.76 -10.99
CA ASN A 9 18.55 3.05 -11.18
C ASN A 9 18.89 4.52 -11.47
N GLN A 10 20.21 4.79 -11.37
CA GLN A 10 21.08 5.90 -11.82
C GLN A 10 20.50 6.94 -12.83
N ARG A 11 19.49 6.58 -13.62
CA ARG A 11 18.84 7.45 -14.61
C ARG A 11 17.84 8.46 -14.02
N LEU A 12 17.35 8.28 -12.80
CA LEU A 12 16.55 9.32 -12.15
C LEU A 12 17.36 10.56 -11.83
N TYR A 13 18.64 10.41 -11.51
CA TYR A 13 19.55 11.54 -11.30
C TYR A 13 19.63 12.47 -12.51
N GLU A 14 19.70 11.94 -13.72
CA GLU A 14 19.76 12.73 -14.94
C GLU A 14 18.46 13.52 -15.17
N ILE A 15 17.32 12.97 -14.75
CA ILE A 15 16.02 13.64 -14.84
C ILE A 15 15.92 14.75 -13.80
N PHE A 16 16.32 14.50 -12.55
CA PHE A 16 16.20 15.49 -11.48
C PHE A 16 17.27 16.60 -11.57
N SER A 17 18.49 16.30 -12.04
CA SER A 17 19.49 17.31 -12.28
C SER A 17 19.08 18.31 -13.37
N HIS A 18 18.27 17.87 -14.33
CA HIS A 18 17.75 18.72 -15.40
C HIS A 18 16.69 19.74 -14.90
N PHE A 19 16.03 19.43 -13.75
CA PHE A 19 15.02 20.30 -13.14
C PHE A 19 15.56 21.18 -11.99
N GLY A 20 16.88 21.25 -11.81
CA GLY A 20 17.50 22.15 -10.81
C GLY A 20 17.19 21.77 -9.36
N VAL A 21 16.91 20.52 -9.08
CA VAL A 21 16.77 20.00 -7.71
C VAL A 21 18.17 19.62 -7.22
N ASP A 22 18.78 20.51 -6.43
CA ASP A 22 20.11 20.29 -5.86
C ASP A 22 20.14 19.08 -4.92
N TYR A 23 21.07 18.25 -5.22
CA TYR A 23 21.86 17.26 -4.49
C TYR A 23 21.49 17.02 -3.02
N PHE A 24 20.72 15.97 -2.73
CA PHE A 24 20.78 15.30 -1.43
C PHE A 24 20.64 13.77 -1.57
N ALA A 25 21.66 13.08 -1.04
CA ALA A 25 21.73 11.64 -0.77
C ALA A 25 21.50 10.70 -1.97
N TYR A 26 22.42 10.76 -2.90
CA TYR A 26 22.55 9.88 -4.06
C TYR A 26 22.75 8.38 -3.70
N GLU A 27 23.27 8.07 -2.52
CA GLU A 27 23.61 6.70 -2.14
C GLU A 27 22.44 5.88 -1.60
N ASP A 28 21.39 6.52 -1.04
CA ASP A 28 20.28 5.82 -0.39
C ASP A 28 19.11 5.49 -1.34
N ILE A 29 18.96 6.23 -2.45
CA ILE A 29 17.96 5.94 -3.50
C ILE A 29 18.39 4.78 -4.42
N MET A 30 19.65 4.32 -4.31
CA MET A 30 20.38 3.58 -5.35
C MET A 30 20.68 2.12 -5.05
N ARG A 31 19.95 1.47 -4.14
CA ARG A 31 20.07 0.01 -3.97
C ARG A 31 18.82 -0.70 -4.43
N CYS A 32 18.60 -0.70 -5.74
CA CYS A 32 17.78 -1.72 -6.33
C CYS A 32 18.52 -2.44 -7.44
N GLU A 33 18.88 -3.66 -7.17
CA GLU A 33 19.50 -4.55 -8.15
C GLU A 33 18.50 -4.85 -9.28
N LYS A 34 19.02 -5.00 -10.50
CA LYS A 34 18.21 -5.45 -11.66
C LYS A 34 17.50 -6.75 -11.30
N GLY A 35 16.18 -6.70 -11.09
CA GLY A 35 15.36 -7.88 -10.81
C GLY A 35 14.21 -7.67 -9.83
N ASP A 36 14.16 -6.54 -9.11
CA ASP A 36 13.07 -6.29 -8.17
C ASP A 36 11.75 -6.01 -8.91
N SER A 37 10.90 -7.01 -8.90
CA SER A 37 9.52 -6.95 -9.41
C SER A 37 8.56 -6.36 -8.37
N ASN A 38 9.06 -5.60 -7.40
CA ASN A 38 8.29 -4.96 -6.35
C ASN A 38 7.72 -3.62 -6.83
N MET A 39 6.55 -3.63 -7.47
CA MET A 39 5.99 -2.44 -8.11
C MET A 39 4.62 -2.10 -7.52
N LEU A 40 4.44 -0.84 -7.11
CA LEU A 40 3.13 -0.24 -6.93
C LEU A 40 2.53 0.06 -8.31
N ILE A 41 1.32 -0.40 -8.56
CA ILE A 41 0.57 -0.15 -9.80
C ILE A 41 -0.43 0.97 -9.56
N GLN A 42 -1.23 0.85 -8.48
CA GLN A 42 -2.26 1.82 -8.16
C GLN A 42 -2.46 1.87 -6.64
N PHE A 43 -2.68 3.07 -6.10
CA PHE A 43 -3.11 3.30 -4.74
C PHE A 43 -4.40 4.10 -4.75
N ILE A 44 -5.40 3.62 -4.02
CA ILE A 44 -6.73 4.21 -3.92
C ILE A 44 -7.04 4.41 -2.43
N PHE A 45 -7.61 5.56 -2.09
CA PHE A 45 -8.08 5.82 -0.74
C PHE A 45 -9.28 6.76 -0.73
N LYS A 46 -10.06 6.72 0.33
CA LYS A 46 -11.28 7.52 0.49
C LYS A 46 -11.45 7.93 1.95
N ASN A 47 -12.07 9.07 2.17
CA ASN A 47 -12.39 9.62 3.49
C ASN A 47 -11.16 9.73 4.40
N TYR A 48 -10.11 10.40 3.91
CA TYR A 48 -8.86 10.57 4.66
C TYR A 48 -8.38 12.02 4.61
N LYS A 49 -8.24 12.66 5.78
CA LYS A 49 -7.76 14.06 5.95
C LYS A 49 -8.48 15.05 5.02
N SER A 50 -7.84 15.55 3.96
CA SER A 50 -8.42 16.50 3.01
C SER A 50 -9.21 15.87 1.86
N PHE A 51 -9.32 14.55 1.81
CA PHE A 51 -10.03 13.82 0.76
C PHE A 51 -11.34 13.23 1.29
N LYS A 52 -12.48 13.76 0.82
CA LYS A 52 -13.80 13.20 1.08
C LYS A 52 -14.07 11.99 0.19
N ASP A 53 -13.91 12.23 -1.11
CA ASP A 53 -14.19 11.24 -2.14
C ASP A 53 -12.96 10.38 -2.42
N GLU A 54 -13.15 9.37 -3.25
CA GLU A 54 -12.09 8.48 -3.70
C GLU A 54 -10.98 9.25 -4.44
N ALA A 55 -9.75 9.03 -4.04
CA ALA A 55 -8.55 9.55 -4.69
C ALA A 55 -7.71 8.38 -5.20
N ILE A 56 -7.21 8.51 -6.42
CA ILE A 56 -6.47 7.44 -7.11
C ILE A 56 -5.11 7.96 -7.52
N LEU A 57 -4.05 7.30 -7.07
CA LEU A 57 -2.72 7.41 -7.63
C LEU A 57 -2.49 6.21 -8.55
N ASP A 58 -2.47 6.45 -9.85
CA ASP A 58 -2.31 5.42 -10.89
C ASP A 58 -0.95 5.56 -11.56
N LEU A 59 -0.11 4.53 -11.46
CA LEU A 59 1.18 4.43 -12.11
C LEU A 59 1.12 3.59 -13.39
N SER A 60 -0.06 3.22 -13.87
CA SER A 60 -0.22 2.53 -15.15
C SER A 60 0.23 3.43 -16.28
N ALA A 61 1.08 2.90 -17.17
CA ALA A 61 1.56 3.65 -18.32
C ALA A 61 0.47 3.76 -19.39
N ALA A 62 0.10 4.98 -19.77
CA ALA A 62 -0.70 5.24 -20.96
C ALA A 62 0.05 4.78 -22.23
N LYS A 63 -0.64 4.77 -23.38
CA LYS A 63 0.03 4.57 -24.67
C LYS A 63 1.01 5.71 -24.93
N MET A 64 2.29 5.43 -24.73
CA MET A 64 3.38 6.39 -24.94
C MET A 64 4.17 6.02 -26.19
N THR A 65 4.48 7.01 -27.01
CA THR A 65 5.41 6.87 -28.14
C THR A 65 6.83 7.24 -27.74
N GLU A 66 6.98 8.17 -26.78
CA GLU A 66 8.25 8.62 -26.21
C GLU A 66 8.51 7.90 -24.87
N PHE A 67 9.79 7.65 -24.56
CA PHE A 67 10.22 7.00 -23.30
C PHE A 67 9.64 5.61 -23.04
N SER A 68 9.23 4.89 -24.09
CA SER A 68 8.68 3.52 -23.96
C SER A 68 9.68 2.52 -23.35
N ASP A 69 10.98 2.80 -23.47
CA ASP A 69 12.10 2.05 -22.87
C ASP A 69 12.18 2.18 -21.33
N ARG A 70 11.46 3.15 -20.76
CA ARG A 70 11.40 3.42 -19.32
C ARG A 70 10.19 2.80 -18.64
N VAL A 71 9.26 2.25 -19.40
CA VAL A 71 8.08 1.55 -18.89
C VAL A 71 8.45 0.14 -18.48
N VAL A 72 8.11 -0.23 -17.26
CA VAL A 72 8.29 -1.60 -16.74
C VAL A 72 7.09 -2.44 -17.14
N SER A 73 7.34 -3.61 -17.71
CA SER A 73 6.27 -4.57 -18.06
C SER A 73 6.34 -5.76 -17.12
N ILE A 74 5.32 -5.90 -16.25
CA ILE A 74 5.22 -6.99 -15.27
C ILE A 74 3.75 -7.36 -15.05
N GLY A 75 3.47 -8.64 -14.89
CA GLY A 75 2.10 -9.13 -14.64
C GLY A 75 1.12 -8.90 -15.77
N GLY A 76 1.60 -8.51 -16.96
CA GLY A 76 0.78 -8.08 -18.09
C GLY A 76 0.41 -6.60 -18.06
N GLU A 77 0.83 -5.88 -17.03
CA GLU A 77 0.65 -4.44 -16.86
C GLU A 77 1.91 -3.68 -17.34
N LYS A 78 1.71 -2.45 -17.80
CA LYS A 78 2.77 -1.49 -18.12
C LYS A 78 2.77 -0.41 -17.06
N ILE A 79 3.87 -0.25 -16.33
CA ILE A 79 3.93 0.54 -15.12
C ILE A 79 5.00 1.62 -15.26
N LEU A 80 4.65 2.83 -14.85
CA LEU A 80 5.61 3.93 -14.69
C LEU A 80 6.38 3.73 -13.39
N PRO A 81 7.71 3.77 -13.43
CA PRO A 81 8.51 3.58 -12.23
C PRO A 81 8.42 4.75 -11.23
N VAL A 82 8.02 5.93 -11.68
CA VAL A 82 7.97 7.15 -10.87
C VAL A 82 6.71 7.94 -11.18
N ALA A 83 6.11 8.50 -10.14
CA ALA A 83 5.08 9.53 -10.25
C ALA A 83 5.46 10.76 -9.43
N ALA A 84 5.24 11.95 -9.98
CA ALA A 84 5.42 13.20 -9.29
C ALA A 84 4.08 13.92 -9.12
N ILE A 85 3.77 14.34 -7.88
CA ILE A 85 2.52 15.01 -7.54
C ILE A 85 2.78 16.50 -7.36
N TYR A 86 2.20 17.31 -8.24
CA TYR A 86 2.29 18.77 -8.23
C TYR A 86 0.93 19.40 -7.89
N GLY A 87 0.96 20.60 -7.36
CA GLY A 87 -0.24 21.39 -7.07
C GLY A 87 0.05 22.55 -6.12
N ALA A 88 -0.94 23.44 -5.92
CA ALA A 88 -0.84 24.55 -5.00
C ALA A 88 -0.55 24.11 -3.56
N ASN A 89 -0.06 25.04 -2.72
CA ASN A 89 0.07 24.79 -1.30
C ASN A 89 -1.31 24.49 -0.69
N ALA A 90 -1.36 23.59 0.28
CA ALA A 90 -2.59 23.09 0.91
C ALA A 90 -3.56 22.32 -0.03
N SER A 91 -3.14 21.89 -1.22
CA SER A 91 -3.98 21.10 -2.14
C SER A 91 -4.08 19.60 -1.79
N GLY A 92 -3.54 19.16 -0.66
CA GLY A 92 -3.62 17.77 -0.23
C GLY A 92 -2.49 16.85 -0.70
N LYS A 93 -1.46 17.36 -1.41
CA LYS A 93 -0.34 16.53 -1.91
C LYS A 93 0.31 15.65 -0.83
N SER A 94 0.61 16.25 0.32
CA SER A 94 1.20 15.52 1.46
C SER A 94 0.23 14.49 2.06
N ASN A 95 -1.09 14.68 1.89
CA ASN A 95 -2.08 13.75 2.39
C ASN A 95 -2.17 12.46 1.55
N VAL A 96 -1.83 12.50 0.25
CA VAL A 96 -1.67 11.29 -0.57
C VAL A 96 -0.53 10.43 -0.03
N TYR A 97 0.62 11.05 0.24
CA TYR A 97 1.78 10.41 0.85
C TYR A 97 1.42 9.82 2.23
N SER A 98 0.84 10.66 3.12
CA SER A 98 0.50 10.21 4.47
C SER A 98 -0.60 9.14 4.49
N ALA A 99 -1.47 9.05 3.48
CA ALA A 99 -2.44 7.98 3.35
C ALA A 99 -1.76 6.64 3.07
N PHE A 100 -0.75 6.63 2.19
CA PHE A 100 -0.01 5.41 1.89
C PHE A 100 0.91 4.99 3.05
N GLU A 101 1.54 5.95 3.71
CA GLU A 101 2.30 5.72 4.94
C GLU A 101 1.43 5.11 6.04
N TYR A 102 0.24 5.68 6.28
CA TYR A 102 -0.73 5.15 7.24
C TYR A 102 -1.13 3.71 6.90
N MET A 103 -1.50 3.44 5.63
CA MET A 103 -1.84 2.09 5.19
C MET A 103 -0.69 1.11 5.46
N SER A 104 0.55 1.50 5.15
CA SER A 104 1.73 0.66 5.33
C SER A 104 2.00 0.36 6.81
N ASP A 105 1.90 1.39 7.67
CA ASP A 105 2.09 1.22 9.12
C ASP A 105 0.99 0.33 9.72
N TYR A 106 -0.26 0.54 9.34
CA TYR A 106 -1.37 -0.26 9.87
C TYR A 106 -1.24 -1.74 9.46
N VAL A 107 -0.87 -2.03 8.22
CA VAL A 107 -0.59 -3.40 7.75
C VAL A 107 0.59 -4.02 8.52
N ALA A 108 1.63 -3.26 8.77
CA ALA A 108 2.80 -3.74 9.49
C ALA A 108 2.52 -4.04 10.96
N ASN A 109 1.70 -3.23 11.63
CA ASN A 109 1.64 -3.12 13.09
C ASN A 109 0.29 -3.45 13.73
N SER A 110 -0.82 -3.58 12.97
CA SER A 110 -2.16 -3.73 13.58
C SER A 110 -2.32 -4.94 14.50
N PHE A 111 -1.50 -5.97 14.36
CA PHE A 111 -1.49 -7.10 15.30
C PHE A 111 -1.19 -6.70 16.75
N LYS A 112 -0.65 -5.50 16.98
CA LYS A 112 -0.37 -4.95 18.31
C LYS A 112 -1.60 -4.29 18.95
N TYR A 113 -2.64 -4.01 18.18
CA TYR A 113 -3.80 -3.24 18.62
C TYR A 113 -4.95 -4.11 19.16
N GLY A 114 -4.79 -5.44 19.13
CA GLY A 114 -5.84 -6.38 19.55
C GLY A 114 -6.18 -6.31 21.03
N ASP A 115 -5.19 -6.05 21.91
CA ASP A 115 -5.34 -6.20 23.36
C ASP A 115 -5.75 -4.90 24.08
N GLU A 116 -5.81 -3.73 23.41
CA GLU A 116 -6.03 -2.42 24.06
C GLU A 116 -7.06 -1.56 23.30
N GLU A 117 -8.29 -1.48 23.78
CA GLU A 117 -9.33 -0.58 23.23
C GLU A 117 -8.90 0.91 23.25
N ALA A 118 -8.09 1.31 24.23
CA ALA A 118 -7.62 2.69 24.35
C ALA A 118 -6.64 3.10 23.24
N SER A 119 -5.85 2.17 22.73
CA SER A 119 -4.86 2.45 21.69
C SER A 119 -5.47 2.56 20.27
N PHE A 120 -6.64 1.98 20.03
CA PHE A 120 -7.26 2.05 18.71
C PHE A 120 -7.71 3.46 18.31
N LYS A 121 -8.20 4.28 19.27
CA LYS A 121 -8.59 5.67 19.00
C LYS A 121 -7.42 6.53 18.51
N ASP A 122 -6.22 6.24 19.00
CA ASP A 122 -5.01 6.98 18.66
C ASP A 122 -4.46 6.56 17.28
N VAL A 123 -4.78 5.34 16.83
CA VAL A 123 -4.30 4.80 15.55
C VAL A 123 -5.36 4.81 14.44
N ARG A 124 -6.59 5.20 14.74
CA ARG A 124 -7.65 5.36 13.75
C ARG A 124 -7.27 6.42 12.71
N PRO A 125 -7.56 6.20 11.40
CA PRO A 125 -7.29 7.21 10.38
C PRO A 125 -8.11 8.47 10.63
N ALA A 126 -7.52 9.64 10.39
CA ALA A 126 -8.23 10.91 10.47
C ALA A 126 -9.19 11.05 9.27
N PRO A 127 -10.52 11.07 9.47
CA PRO A 127 -11.47 11.20 8.37
C PRO A 127 -11.48 12.62 7.80
N PHE A 128 -12.19 12.84 6.72
CA PHE A 128 -12.48 14.18 6.22
C PHE A 128 -13.50 14.88 7.15
N LEU A 129 -13.09 15.99 7.77
CA LEU A 129 -13.85 16.66 8.83
C LEU A 129 -14.76 17.82 8.36
N PHE A 130 -14.74 18.15 7.06
CA PHE A 130 -15.54 19.27 6.54
C PHE A 130 -16.93 18.85 6.04
N SER A 131 -17.42 17.68 6.46
CA SER A 131 -18.73 17.17 6.07
C SER A 131 -19.25 16.24 7.17
N ASP A 132 -20.49 16.46 7.64
CA ASP A 132 -21.09 15.72 8.75
C ASP A 132 -21.28 14.21 8.45
N ASP A 133 -21.38 13.85 7.16
CA ASP A 133 -21.56 12.48 6.69
C ASP A 133 -20.24 11.68 6.67
N THR A 134 -19.09 12.31 6.80
CA THR A 134 -17.78 11.67 6.70
C THR A 134 -17.10 11.38 8.04
N GLU A 135 -17.43 12.11 9.09
CA GLU A 135 -16.80 11.95 10.42
C GLU A 135 -16.93 10.53 10.96
N ASN A 136 -18.11 9.92 10.78
CA ASN A 136 -18.42 8.56 11.22
C ASN A 136 -18.41 7.53 10.09
N ALA A 137 -18.10 7.94 8.87
CA ALA A 137 -17.97 7.04 7.74
C ALA A 137 -16.61 6.30 7.78
N GLU A 138 -16.56 5.20 7.07
CA GLU A 138 -15.35 4.40 6.92
C GLU A 138 -14.30 5.12 6.10
N THR A 139 -13.05 4.94 6.49
CA THR A 139 -11.89 5.25 5.66
C THR A 139 -11.45 3.99 4.94
N SER A 140 -11.24 4.05 3.64
CA SER A 140 -10.78 2.90 2.85
C SER A 140 -9.41 3.14 2.23
N PHE A 141 -8.64 2.05 2.13
CA PHE A 141 -7.35 1.99 1.47
C PHE A 141 -7.26 0.75 0.60
N GLU A 142 -6.75 0.90 -0.61
CA GLU A 142 -6.60 -0.19 -1.57
C GLU A 142 -5.35 -0.01 -2.41
N VAL A 143 -4.62 -1.08 -2.67
CA VAL A 143 -3.45 -1.09 -3.54
C VAL A 143 -3.49 -2.22 -4.56
N TYR A 144 -2.96 -1.94 -5.74
CA TYR A 144 -2.57 -2.92 -6.75
C TYR A 144 -1.06 -2.93 -6.85
N PHE A 145 -0.46 -4.10 -6.77
CA PHE A 145 1.01 -4.24 -6.71
C PHE A 145 1.48 -5.60 -7.20
N THR A 146 2.80 -5.71 -7.38
CA THR A 146 3.47 -6.99 -7.67
C THR A 146 4.39 -7.37 -6.53
N LEU A 147 4.67 -8.65 -6.35
CA LEU A 147 5.61 -9.15 -5.37
C LEU A 147 6.94 -9.51 -6.03
N PRO A 148 8.07 -9.29 -5.33
CA PRO A 148 9.37 -9.77 -5.79
C PRO A 148 9.36 -11.31 -5.87
N ASP A 149 10.17 -11.84 -6.78
CA ASP A 149 10.37 -13.29 -6.96
C ASP A 149 9.11 -14.12 -7.27
N ASP A 150 7.98 -13.49 -7.60
CA ASP A 150 6.81 -14.23 -8.07
C ASP A 150 6.99 -14.66 -9.53
N LYS A 151 7.47 -15.90 -9.72
CA LYS A 151 7.67 -16.50 -11.04
C LYS A 151 6.41 -16.53 -11.92
N SER A 152 5.22 -16.39 -11.31
CA SER A 152 3.94 -16.33 -12.02
C SER A 152 3.55 -14.89 -12.41
N GLU A 153 4.40 -13.90 -12.10
CA GLU A 153 4.15 -12.50 -12.40
C GLU A 153 2.71 -12.08 -12.05
N ARG A 154 2.29 -12.33 -10.80
CA ARG A 154 0.94 -12.00 -10.36
C ARG A 154 0.82 -10.53 -10.02
N VAL A 155 -0.32 -9.95 -10.36
CA VAL A 155 -0.80 -8.71 -9.77
C VAL A 155 -1.64 -9.06 -8.55
N TYR A 156 -1.36 -8.41 -7.44
CA TYR A 156 -2.12 -8.49 -6.20
C TYR A 156 -2.98 -7.25 -6.03
N ASN A 157 -4.15 -7.44 -5.48
CA ASN A 157 -5.05 -6.38 -5.04
C ASN A 157 -5.33 -6.61 -3.57
N TYR A 158 -4.95 -5.67 -2.74
CA TYR A 158 -5.16 -5.72 -1.30
C TYR A 158 -5.78 -4.43 -0.80
N GLY A 159 -6.74 -4.54 0.09
CA GLY A 159 -7.34 -3.36 0.70
C GLY A 159 -8.07 -3.69 2.00
N PHE A 160 -8.45 -2.62 2.71
CA PHE A 160 -9.27 -2.69 3.92
C PHE A 160 -10.02 -1.38 4.16
N CYS A 161 -11.11 -1.49 4.90
CA CYS A 161 -11.90 -0.38 5.41
C CYS A 161 -11.81 -0.33 6.94
N ILE A 162 -11.71 0.87 7.50
CA ILE A 162 -11.69 1.12 8.94
C ILE A 162 -12.83 2.04 9.33
N GLY A 163 -13.69 1.56 10.21
CA GLY A 163 -14.75 2.33 10.86
C GLY A 163 -14.36 2.79 12.27
N ASN A 164 -15.36 3.19 13.05
CA ASN A 164 -15.18 3.71 14.41
C ASN A 164 -14.67 2.66 15.40
N GLU A 165 -14.99 1.38 15.19
CA GLU A 165 -14.70 0.29 16.12
C GLU A 165 -13.59 -0.65 15.66
N GLY A 166 -13.08 -0.47 14.44
CA GLY A 166 -12.05 -1.32 13.87
C GLY A 166 -12.20 -1.54 12.37
N VAL A 167 -11.63 -2.63 11.91
CA VAL A 167 -11.67 -3.07 10.52
C VAL A 167 -13.06 -3.57 10.17
N THR A 168 -13.69 -2.98 9.17
CA THR A 168 -15.03 -3.37 8.69
C THR A 168 -14.95 -4.33 7.53
N GLU A 169 -14.00 -4.13 6.63
CA GLU A 169 -13.71 -5.02 5.52
C GLU A 169 -12.20 -5.20 5.33
N GLU A 170 -11.79 -6.36 4.84
CA GLU A 170 -10.42 -6.63 4.40
C GLU A 170 -10.43 -7.69 3.29
N TRP A 171 -9.67 -7.46 2.23
CA TRP A 171 -9.56 -8.40 1.11
C TRP A 171 -8.15 -8.52 0.57
N LEU A 172 -7.85 -9.71 0.05
CA LEU A 172 -6.66 -9.97 -0.77
C LEU A 172 -7.07 -10.81 -1.97
N ASN A 173 -6.79 -10.28 -3.14
CA ASN A 173 -7.03 -10.93 -4.42
C ASN A 173 -5.71 -11.06 -5.20
N SER A 174 -5.65 -12.00 -6.14
CA SER A 174 -4.53 -12.06 -7.09
C SER A 174 -4.99 -12.43 -8.50
N LYS A 175 -4.26 -11.93 -9.49
CA LYS A 175 -4.48 -12.21 -10.91
C LYS A 175 -3.16 -12.64 -11.53
N ALA A 176 -3.07 -13.85 -12.07
CA ALA A 176 -1.90 -14.28 -12.84
C ALA A 176 -1.85 -13.54 -14.18
N LYS A 177 -0.67 -13.37 -14.78
CA LYS A 177 -0.46 -12.70 -16.07
C LYS A 177 -1.39 -13.21 -17.19
N SER A 178 -1.64 -14.53 -17.22
CA SER A 178 -2.52 -15.16 -18.22
C SER A 178 -4.01 -15.11 -17.85
N ALA A 179 -4.36 -14.69 -16.64
CA ALA A 179 -5.74 -14.68 -16.16
C ALA A 179 -6.45 -13.38 -16.50
N ARG A 180 -7.77 -13.47 -16.76
CA ARG A 180 -8.62 -12.30 -17.04
C ARG A 180 -9.27 -11.70 -15.78
N LYS A 181 -9.35 -12.49 -14.69
CA LYS A 181 -10.06 -12.10 -13.46
C LYS A 181 -9.17 -12.30 -12.25
N PHE A 182 -9.39 -11.46 -11.26
CA PHE A 182 -8.84 -11.67 -9.93
C PHE A 182 -9.52 -12.84 -9.26
N MET A 183 -8.74 -13.60 -8.48
CA MET A 183 -9.20 -14.69 -7.62
C MET A 183 -9.00 -14.27 -6.17
N SER A 184 -10.03 -14.43 -5.34
CA SER A 184 -9.93 -14.14 -3.92
C SER A 184 -8.96 -15.12 -3.24
N ILE A 185 -8.09 -14.58 -2.39
CA ILE A 185 -7.24 -15.34 -1.48
C ILE A 185 -7.90 -15.35 -0.10
N PHE A 186 -8.39 -14.20 0.35
CA PHE A 186 -9.26 -14.10 1.51
C PHE A 186 -10.17 -12.87 1.42
N PHE A 187 -11.25 -12.92 2.17
CA PHE A 187 -12.19 -11.81 2.35
C PHE A 187 -12.75 -11.83 3.77
N ARG A 188 -12.84 -10.64 4.38
CA ARG A 188 -13.46 -10.41 5.68
C ARG A 188 -14.45 -9.27 5.56
N GLU A 189 -15.63 -9.44 6.14
CA GLU A 189 -16.64 -8.40 6.32
C GLU A 189 -17.25 -8.53 7.71
N THR A 190 -17.08 -7.51 8.53
CA THR A 190 -17.50 -7.56 9.94
C THR A 190 -19.01 -7.44 10.07
N ALA A 191 -19.67 -6.65 9.23
CA ALA A 191 -21.13 -6.44 9.28
C ALA A 191 -21.93 -7.74 9.07
N THR A 192 -21.46 -8.63 8.19
CA THR A 192 -22.09 -9.93 7.90
C THR A 192 -21.43 -11.07 8.65
N ASN A 193 -20.44 -10.80 9.48
CA ASN A 193 -19.62 -11.79 10.15
C ASN A 193 -19.00 -12.82 9.16
N THR A 194 -18.64 -12.34 7.97
CA THR A 194 -18.04 -13.19 6.94
C THR A 194 -16.53 -13.21 7.08
N LEU A 195 -15.94 -14.40 7.13
CA LEU A 195 -14.49 -14.60 7.09
C LEU A 195 -14.17 -15.79 6.18
N ASP A 196 -13.79 -15.51 4.94
CA ASP A 196 -13.32 -16.53 3.98
C ASP A 196 -11.79 -16.47 3.88
N LEU A 197 -11.14 -17.47 4.41
CA LEU A 197 -9.68 -17.66 4.34
C LEU A 197 -9.28 -18.77 3.36
N SER A 198 -10.18 -19.19 2.47
CA SER A 198 -10.04 -20.41 1.65
C SER A 198 -8.80 -20.45 0.77
N GLY A 199 -8.28 -19.30 0.33
CA GLY A 199 -7.05 -19.19 -0.46
C GLY A 199 -5.74 -19.22 0.36
N LEU A 200 -5.83 -19.14 1.70
CA LEU A 200 -4.66 -19.30 2.57
C LEU A 200 -4.38 -20.78 2.89
N PRO A 201 -3.13 -21.15 3.25
CA PRO A 201 -2.80 -22.50 3.68
C PRO A 201 -3.62 -22.97 4.89
N LYS A 202 -4.11 -24.19 4.88
CA LYS A 202 -4.95 -24.76 5.97
C LYS A 202 -4.32 -24.64 7.35
N THR A 203 -3.01 -24.80 7.46
CA THR A 203 -2.25 -24.78 8.72
C THR A 203 -2.28 -23.43 9.45
N GLY A 204 -2.61 -22.33 8.77
CA GLY A 204 -2.66 -21.01 9.40
C GLY A 204 -4.07 -20.48 9.69
N ARG A 205 -5.09 -21.04 9.03
CA ARG A 205 -6.46 -20.49 9.08
C ARG A 205 -7.07 -20.51 10.47
N GLY A 206 -7.08 -21.68 11.12
CA GLY A 206 -7.72 -21.84 12.43
C GLY A 206 -7.12 -20.93 13.51
N ASN A 207 -5.81 -20.67 13.46
CA ASN A 207 -5.17 -19.74 14.39
C ASN A 207 -5.57 -18.28 14.12
N ILE A 208 -5.72 -17.90 12.83
CA ILE A 208 -6.23 -16.57 12.45
C ILE A 208 -7.67 -16.42 12.91
N GLU A 209 -8.56 -17.40 12.63
CA GLU A 209 -9.97 -17.38 13.02
C GLU A 209 -10.16 -17.20 14.52
N ILE A 210 -9.32 -17.84 15.35
CA ILE A 210 -9.41 -17.76 16.82
C ILE A 210 -8.89 -16.43 17.36
N ALA A 211 -7.80 -15.89 16.78
CA ALA A 211 -7.05 -14.78 17.35
C ALA A 211 -7.30 -13.43 16.63
N LEU A 212 -8.24 -13.40 15.67
CA LEU A 212 -8.53 -12.18 14.90
C LEU A 212 -9.45 -11.24 15.67
N GLU A 213 -8.88 -10.15 16.14
CA GLU A 213 -9.59 -9.05 16.82
C GLU A 213 -10.15 -8.03 15.82
N LYS A 214 -11.07 -7.15 16.30
CA LYS A 214 -11.74 -6.14 15.46
C LYS A 214 -10.75 -5.17 14.81
N GLN A 215 -9.72 -4.75 15.53
CA GLN A 215 -8.74 -3.76 15.09
C GLN A 215 -7.60 -4.38 14.26
N VAL A 216 -7.51 -5.70 14.23
CA VAL A 216 -6.37 -6.43 13.66
C VAL A 216 -6.66 -6.86 12.23
N LEU A 217 -5.72 -6.61 11.31
CA LEU A 217 -5.79 -7.12 9.94
C LEU A 217 -5.38 -8.59 9.85
N VAL A 218 -6.05 -9.35 8.99
CA VAL A 218 -5.71 -10.74 8.65
C VAL A 218 -4.26 -10.84 8.19
N ILE A 219 -3.79 -9.87 7.37
CA ILE A 219 -2.39 -9.84 6.90
C ILE A 219 -1.42 -9.68 8.06
N SER A 220 -1.68 -8.72 8.96
CA SER A 220 -0.80 -8.42 10.09
C SER A 220 -0.68 -9.62 11.04
N LEU A 221 -1.83 -10.17 11.44
CA LEU A 221 -1.90 -11.35 12.32
C LEU A 221 -1.31 -12.60 11.64
N GLY A 222 -1.72 -12.86 10.39
CA GLY A 222 -1.23 -14.02 9.64
C GLY A 222 0.30 -13.99 9.45
N ALA A 223 0.88 -12.81 9.24
CA ALA A 223 2.34 -12.65 9.18
C ALA A 223 2.99 -12.94 10.54
N LYS A 224 2.40 -12.49 11.65
CA LYS A 224 2.83 -12.82 13.00
C LYS A 224 2.77 -14.32 13.28
N LEU A 225 1.74 -15.00 12.77
CA LEU A 225 1.55 -16.45 12.84
C LEU A 225 2.36 -17.22 11.77
N LYS A 226 3.27 -16.56 11.06
CA LYS A 226 4.17 -17.15 10.04
C LYS A 226 3.45 -17.76 8.83
N VAL A 227 2.24 -17.29 8.49
CA VAL A 227 1.57 -17.66 7.24
C VAL A 227 2.32 -17.01 6.08
N ALA A 228 2.94 -17.82 5.22
CA ALA A 228 3.89 -17.34 4.22
C ALA A 228 3.34 -16.24 3.31
N LYS A 229 2.09 -16.36 2.82
CA LYS A 229 1.47 -15.36 1.97
C LYS A 229 1.25 -14.03 2.71
N CYS A 230 0.74 -14.08 3.94
CA CYS A 230 0.56 -12.88 4.77
C CYS A 230 1.91 -12.20 5.05
N LYS A 231 2.95 -13.00 5.32
CA LYS A 231 4.30 -12.46 5.52
C LYS A 231 4.82 -11.77 4.27
N GLN A 232 4.69 -12.37 3.07
CA GLN A 232 5.10 -11.75 1.81
C GLN A 232 4.41 -10.39 1.57
N ILE A 233 3.10 -10.31 1.80
CA ILE A 233 2.34 -9.06 1.65
C ILE A 233 2.81 -8.02 2.67
N ARG A 234 2.91 -8.39 3.95
CA ARG A 234 3.40 -7.47 4.99
C ARG A 234 4.82 -6.98 4.72
N ASP A 235 5.71 -7.86 4.29
CA ASP A 235 7.09 -7.52 3.96
C ASP A 235 7.15 -6.54 2.77
N TRP A 236 6.22 -6.62 1.82
CA TRP A 236 6.06 -5.65 0.74
C TRP A 236 5.79 -4.24 1.30
N PHE A 237 4.86 -4.10 2.25
CA PHE A 237 4.57 -2.82 2.90
C PHE A 237 5.74 -2.31 3.74
N LEU A 238 6.44 -3.19 4.45
CA LEU A 238 7.63 -2.84 5.24
C LEU A 238 8.83 -2.42 4.37
N GLY A 239 8.88 -2.86 3.12
CA GLY A 239 9.92 -2.48 2.16
C GLY A 239 9.68 -1.11 1.51
N ASN A 240 8.55 -0.44 1.78
CA ASN A 240 8.31 0.91 1.28
C ASN A 240 9.04 1.92 2.16
N GLU A 241 9.85 2.77 1.55
CA GLU A 241 10.55 3.85 2.23
C GLU A 241 9.76 5.15 2.14
N PHE A 242 9.55 5.78 3.29
CA PHE A 242 8.85 7.06 3.40
C PHE A 242 9.84 8.13 3.82
N SER A 243 10.16 9.07 2.93
CA SER A 243 11.09 10.16 3.19
C SER A 243 10.39 11.51 3.10
N ASP A 244 10.42 12.27 4.19
CA ASP A 244 10.01 13.66 4.21
C ASP A 244 11.24 14.56 4.07
N PHE A 245 11.41 15.20 2.91
CA PHE A 245 12.53 16.09 2.65
C PHE A 245 12.53 17.35 3.54
N GLY A 246 11.41 17.67 4.21
CA GLY A 246 11.31 18.74 5.21
C GLY A 246 11.80 18.32 6.59
N ASN A 247 11.77 17.03 6.90
CA ASN A 247 12.23 16.42 8.13
C ASN A 247 13.00 15.12 7.79
N PRO A 248 14.25 15.22 7.40
CA PRO A 248 15.05 14.02 7.15
C PRO A 248 15.10 13.19 8.43
N VAL A 249 14.65 11.94 8.34
CA VAL A 249 14.70 11.00 9.47
C VAL A 249 16.16 10.79 9.83
N THR A 250 16.60 11.36 10.96
CA THR A 250 17.97 11.24 11.48
C THR A 250 18.18 9.99 12.32
N SER A 251 17.39 8.94 12.12
CA SER A 251 17.53 7.69 12.89
C SER A 251 17.34 6.46 12.01
N PHE A 252 18.38 6.12 11.29
CA PHE A 252 18.65 4.74 10.91
C PHE A 252 19.75 4.21 11.84
N PHE A 253 19.36 3.54 12.92
CA PHE A 253 20.19 2.57 13.64
C PHE A 253 19.28 1.54 14.31
#